data_c57f359356650f68aa04eb960c2046bc
#
_entry.id   c57f359356650f68aa04eb960c2046bc
#
_cell.length_a   1.000
_cell.length_b   1.000
_cell.length_c   1.000
_cell.angle_alpha   90.00
_cell.angle_beta   90.00
_cell.angle_gamma   90.00
#
_symmetry.space_group_name_H-M   'P 1'
#
loop_
_entity.id
_entity.type
_entity.pdbx_description
1 polymer ?
#
loop_
_entity_poly.entity_id
_entity_poly.type
_entity_poly.pdbx_seq_one_letter_code
_entity_poly.pdbx_strand_id
1 'polypeptide(L)'
;MAMHPRAGQKAQQEDLHNIPALVANYFLLQPDANNAEHKVQFGTSGHRGTADKQTFNENHILAISQAVAEVRAKQGTTGPLFVGKDTHALSEPAFSSVIEVLIANGVKVIVQQDNGYTPTPGISHAILTYNLKHDEKADGIVITPSHNPPQDGGIKYNPTHGGPAEAELTQAIEDRANEIIAGGLKDVKRLALAEAKASELFVEMDLVKPYIDDLVNVIDMEAIQKSKLKIGVDPLGGSGIDYWRQIGQAYNLDLTLVSEAIDPSFQFMSLDKDGVVRMDCSSPYAMAGLLALKDEYDLAFGNDPDYDRHGIVTPKGLMNPNHFLAVCIDYLYRHREAWGKDVAVGKTLVSSALIDRVVADLGRELCEVPVGFKWFVDGLYTGKFGFGGEESAGASFLRKDGTPWSTDKDGILLCLLAAEITAVTGKNPQEYYEELAAKHGESKYNRIQAVANGPQKDVLKKLSPEMVAAETLAGDPITARLTHAPGNGAAIGGLKVTTENGWFAARPSGTEDIYKIYCESFKGEEHLKQIEAEAQEIVNQVFAAAGL
;
A
#
# COMPACT_ATOMS: atom_id res chain seq x y z
N MET A 1 -8.31 6.13 -20.00
CA MET A 1 -9.69 6.68 -19.88
C MET A 1 -9.63 8.19 -19.93
N ALA A 2 -10.62 8.85 -20.55
CA ALA A 2 -10.71 10.32 -20.51
C ALA A 2 -10.93 10.79 -19.06
N MET A 3 -10.37 11.94 -18.73
CA MET A 3 -10.54 12.56 -17.42
C MET A 3 -12.00 12.98 -17.23
N HIS A 4 -12.56 12.69 -16.05
CA HIS A 4 -13.92 13.07 -15.72
C HIS A 4 -14.05 14.60 -15.59
N PRO A 5 -15.14 15.24 -16.13
CA PRO A 5 -15.27 16.71 -16.11
C PRO A 5 -15.26 17.34 -14.70
N ARG A 6 -15.63 16.58 -13.66
CA ARG A 6 -15.63 17.03 -12.26
C ARG A 6 -14.44 16.51 -11.44
N ALA A 7 -13.40 15.97 -12.09
CA ALA A 7 -12.19 15.54 -11.38
C ALA A 7 -11.60 16.70 -10.54
N GLY A 8 -11.26 16.46 -9.29
CA GLY A 8 -10.78 17.46 -8.34
C GLY A 8 -11.87 18.36 -7.72
N GLN A 9 -13.13 18.23 -8.12
CA GLN A 9 -14.25 18.93 -7.49
C GLN A 9 -14.83 18.12 -6.32
N LYS A 10 -15.32 18.81 -5.31
CA LYS A 10 -15.93 18.19 -4.14
C LYS A 10 -17.09 17.25 -4.53
N ALA A 11 -17.17 16.10 -3.87
CA ALA A 11 -18.27 15.17 -4.05
C ALA A 11 -19.61 15.84 -3.74
N GLN A 12 -20.65 15.49 -4.50
CA GLN A 12 -22.03 15.95 -4.33
C GLN A 12 -22.90 14.76 -3.92
N GLN A 13 -24.14 15.02 -3.51
CA GLN A 13 -25.05 13.98 -3.01
C GLN A 13 -25.23 12.80 -3.98
N GLU A 14 -25.21 13.05 -5.27
CA GLU A 14 -25.34 12.05 -6.34
C GLU A 14 -24.12 11.14 -6.50
N ASP A 15 -22.95 11.56 -5.99
CA ASP A 15 -21.72 10.79 -6.02
C ASP A 15 -21.58 9.85 -4.83
N LEU A 16 -22.43 10.04 -3.80
CA LEU A 16 -22.32 9.32 -2.54
C LEU A 16 -23.03 7.97 -2.60
N HIS A 17 -22.39 6.96 -2.03
CA HIS A 17 -22.99 5.64 -1.87
C HIS A 17 -24.00 5.62 -0.70
N ASN A 18 -25.04 4.80 -0.81
CA ASN A 18 -26.02 4.60 0.26
C ASN A 18 -25.44 3.67 1.35
N ILE A 19 -24.75 4.24 2.32
CA ILE A 19 -24.05 3.50 3.38
C ILE A 19 -24.99 2.61 4.20
N PRO A 20 -26.20 3.06 4.66
CA PRO A 20 -27.11 2.18 5.36
C PRO A 20 -27.53 0.93 4.56
N ALA A 21 -27.77 1.08 3.25
CA ALA A 21 -28.10 -0.05 2.38
C ALA A 21 -26.90 -0.99 2.20
N LEU A 22 -25.71 -0.45 2.02
CA LEU A 22 -24.47 -1.22 1.91
C LEU A 22 -24.22 -2.08 3.14
N VAL A 23 -24.35 -1.51 4.34
CA VAL A 23 -24.19 -2.25 5.61
C VAL A 23 -25.29 -3.31 5.78
N ALA A 24 -26.53 -3.00 5.41
CA ALA A 24 -27.61 -4.01 5.41
C ALA A 24 -27.28 -5.17 4.46
N ASN A 25 -26.79 -4.88 3.25
CA ASN A 25 -26.45 -5.88 2.25
C ASN A 25 -25.26 -6.77 2.68
N TYR A 26 -24.37 -6.29 3.54
CA TYR A 26 -23.33 -7.12 4.14
C TYR A 26 -23.90 -8.34 4.87
N PHE A 27 -25.00 -8.20 5.56
CA PHE A 27 -25.67 -9.28 6.30
C PHE A 27 -26.76 -10.01 5.49
N LEU A 28 -27.41 -9.34 4.55
CA LEU A 28 -28.58 -9.87 3.85
C LEU A 28 -28.22 -10.63 2.57
N LEU A 29 -27.19 -10.18 1.84
CA LEU A 29 -26.77 -10.81 0.60
C LEU A 29 -25.71 -11.89 0.90
N GLN A 30 -25.79 -12.98 0.15
CA GLN A 30 -24.88 -14.12 0.32
C GLN A 30 -24.18 -14.45 -1.00
N PRO A 31 -22.88 -14.81 -0.97
CA PRO A 31 -22.18 -15.24 -2.16
C PRO A 31 -22.75 -16.56 -2.69
N ASP A 32 -22.89 -16.67 -4.00
CA ASP A 32 -23.15 -17.94 -4.67
C ASP A 32 -21.81 -18.67 -4.89
N ALA A 33 -21.62 -19.80 -4.23
CA ALA A 33 -20.40 -20.60 -4.32
C ALA A 33 -20.09 -21.11 -5.75
N ASN A 34 -21.09 -21.15 -6.65
CA ASN A 34 -20.92 -21.54 -8.05
C ASN A 34 -20.52 -20.35 -8.95
N ASN A 35 -20.68 -19.12 -8.47
CA ASN A 35 -20.25 -17.95 -9.22
C ASN A 35 -18.77 -17.65 -8.93
N ALA A 36 -17.93 -17.68 -9.95
CA ALA A 36 -16.51 -17.43 -9.80
C ALA A 36 -16.18 -16.01 -9.30
N GLU A 37 -17.03 -15.01 -9.61
CA GLU A 37 -16.87 -13.63 -9.18
C GLU A 37 -17.18 -13.42 -7.68
N HIS A 38 -17.96 -14.32 -7.08
CA HIS A 38 -18.30 -14.28 -5.66
C HIS A 38 -17.32 -15.01 -4.76
N LYS A 39 -16.25 -15.57 -5.31
CA LYS A 39 -15.26 -16.30 -4.51
C LYS A 39 -14.36 -15.36 -3.71
N VAL A 40 -13.90 -15.85 -2.57
CA VAL A 40 -12.75 -15.25 -1.90
C VAL A 40 -11.57 -15.30 -2.85
N GLN A 41 -10.91 -14.16 -3.05
CA GLN A 41 -9.72 -14.03 -3.86
C GLN A 41 -8.76 -13.06 -3.20
N PHE A 42 -7.61 -13.56 -2.76
CA PHE A 42 -6.54 -12.71 -2.24
C PHE A 42 -5.73 -12.13 -3.40
N GLY A 43 -5.83 -10.81 -3.57
CA GLY A 43 -5.01 -10.07 -4.52
C GLY A 43 -3.59 -9.85 -4.00
N THR A 44 -2.98 -8.73 -4.37
CA THR A 44 -1.61 -8.38 -3.95
C THR A 44 -1.50 -8.18 -2.42
N SER A 45 -2.59 -7.77 -1.76
CA SER A 45 -2.58 -7.42 -0.34
C SER A 45 -3.92 -7.69 0.35
N GLY A 46 -4.52 -8.88 0.16
CA GLY A 46 -5.75 -9.29 0.82
C GLY A 46 -6.95 -9.41 -0.11
N HIS A 47 -8.08 -9.84 0.45
CA HIS A 47 -9.37 -9.93 -0.25
C HIS A 47 -10.09 -8.60 -0.19
N ARG A 48 -10.61 -8.12 -1.31
CA ARG A 48 -11.40 -6.89 -1.44
C ARG A 48 -12.64 -7.12 -2.27
N GLY A 49 -13.68 -6.35 -1.98
CA GLY A 49 -14.94 -6.41 -2.71
C GLY A 49 -15.97 -5.47 -2.13
N THR A 50 -17.23 -5.61 -2.55
CA THR A 50 -18.34 -4.83 -2.03
C THR A 50 -19.55 -5.72 -1.71
N ALA A 51 -20.30 -5.35 -0.70
CA ALA A 51 -21.47 -6.11 -0.27
C ALA A 51 -22.55 -6.18 -1.36
N ASP A 52 -22.74 -5.11 -2.11
CA ASP A 52 -23.76 -5.01 -3.15
C ASP A 52 -23.56 -5.98 -4.32
N LYS A 53 -22.30 -6.36 -4.59
CA LYS A 53 -21.94 -7.34 -5.63
C LYS A 53 -21.70 -8.74 -5.09
N GLN A 54 -22.01 -8.97 -3.80
CA GLN A 54 -21.80 -10.27 -3.14
C GLN A 54 -20.33 -10.72 -3.20
N THR A 55 -19.39 -9.76 -3.13
CA THR A 55 -17.95 -10.02 -3.14
C THR A 55 -17.26 -9.67 -1.82
N PHE A 56 -17.99 -9.04 -0.85
CA PHE A 56 -17.54 -8.77 0.50
C PHE A 56 -18.74 -8.72 1.45
N ASN A 57 -19.20 -9.87 1.90
CA ASN A 57 -20.35 -10.05 2.77
C ASN A 57 -19.93 -10.80 4.04
N GLU A 58 -20.83 -10.91 5.02
CA GLU A 58 -20.56 -11.62 6.28
C GLU A 58 -20.00 -13.03 6.04
N ASN A 59 -20.58 -13.79 5.09
CA ASN A 59 -20.14 -15.15 4.80
C ASN A 59 -18.67 -15.23 4.38
N HIS A 60 -18.17 -14.24 3.61
CA HIS A 60 -16.76 -14.17 3.25
C HIS A 60 -15.90 -13.98 4.49
N ILE A 61 -16.27 -13.05 5.36
CA ILE A 61 -15.49 -12.70 6.54
C ILE A 61 -15.49 -13.83 7.57
N LEU A 62 -16.62 -14.48 7.78
CA LEU A 62 -16.71 -15.67 8.63
C LEU A 62 -15.81 -16.79 8.12
N ALA A 63 -15.84 -17.07 6.81
CA ALA A 63 -15.03 -18.12 6.19
C ALA A 63 -13.54 -17.78 6.21
N ILE A 64 -13.15 -16.54 5.89
CA ILE A 64 -11.76 -16.08 5.93
C ILE A 64 -11.22 -16.15 7.36
N SER A 65 -11.98 -15.68 8.35
CA SER A 65 -11.57 -15.69 9.76
C SER A 65 -11.37 -17.12 10.28
N GLN A 66 -12.25 -18.04 9.91
CA GLN A 66 -12.11 -19.46 10.24
C GLN A 66 -10.88 -20.07 9.56
N ALA A 67 -10.67 -19.78 8.27
CA ALA A 67 -9.51 -20.24 7.52
C ALA A 67 -8.20 -19.71 8.13
N VAL A 68 -8.14 -18.43 8.52
CA VAL A 68 -6.99 -17.85 9.22
C VAL A 68 -6.73 -18.56 10.54
N ALA A 69 -7.76 -18.81 11.36
CA ALA A 69 -7.61 -19.53 12.64
C ALA A 69 -7.04 -20.96 12.44
N GLU A 70 -7.47 -21.66 11.40
CA GLU A 70 -6.97 -23.00 11.08
C GLU A 70 -5.55 -22.98 10.51
N VAL A 71 -5.24 -22.02 9.62
CA VAL A 71 -3.93 -21.91 8.96
C VAL A 71 -2.86 -21.50 9.98
N ARG A 72 -3.12 -20.50 10.83
CA ARG A 72 -2.18 -20.08 11.88
C ARG A 72 -1.89 -21.21 12.87
N ALA A 73 -2.90 -22.01 13.23
CA ALA A 73 -2.72 -23.17 14.09
C ALA A 73 -1.83 -24.25 13.43
N LYS A 74 -2.01 -24.52 12.13
CA LYS A 74 -1.14 -25.43 11.36
C LYS A 74 0.31 -24.95 11.30
N GLN A 75 0.53 -23.64 11.29
CA GLN A 75 1.86 -23.04 11.30
C GLN A 75 2.49 -22.97 12.71
N GLY A 76 1.75 -23.33 13.75
CA GLY A 76 2.21 -23.26 15.13
C GLY A 76 2.24 -21.85 15.71
N THR A 77 1.49 -20.89 15.12
CA THR A 77 1.34 -19.55 15.66
C THR A 77 0.37 -19.59 16.85
N THR A 78 0.89 -19.39 18.06
CA THR A 78 0.15 -19.53 19.33
C THR A 78 -0.03 -18.23 20.10
N GLY A 79 0.70 -17.19 19.74
CA GLY A 79 0.56 -15.87 20.35
C GLY A 79 -0.75 -15.17 19.96
N PRO A 80 -0.99 -13.96 20.47
CA PRO A 80 -2.21 -13.22 20.16
C PRO A 80 -2.26 -12.79 18.70
N LEU A 81 -3.50 -12.55 18.22
CA LEU A 81 -3.75 -11.95 16.91
C LEU A 81 -4.18 -10.50 17.10
N PHE A 82 -3.43 -9.56 16.52
CA PHE A 82 -3.78 -8.15 16.51
C PHE A 82 -4.80 -7.89 15.40
N VAL A 83 -5.90 -7.18 15.72
CA VAL A 83 -6.91 -6.80 14.71
C VAL A 83 -7.01 -5.29 14.63
N GLY A 84 -6.70 -4.74 13.47
CA GLY A 84 -6.92 -3.34 13.12
C GLY A 84 -8.06 -3.18 12.12
N LYS A 85 -8.64 -1.98 12.08
CA LYS A 85 -9.67 -1.60 11.11
C LYS A 85 -9.48 -0.17 10.68
N ASP A 86 -9.84 0.14 9.44
CA ASP A 86 -9.94 1.50 8.94
C ASP A 86 -11.37 2.07 9.07
N THR A 87 -11.62 3.19 8.43
CA THR A 87 -12.84 3.98 8.55
C THR A 87 -13.90 3.67 7.47
N HIS A 88 -13.66 2.71 6.58
CA HIS A 88 -14.66 2.31 5.59
C HIS A 88 -15.90 1.69 6.25
N ALA A 89 -17.05 1.90 5.60
CA ALA A 89 -18.34 1.46 6.13
C ALA A 89 -18.42 -0.04 6.45
N LEU A 90 -17.80 -0.87 5.62
CA LEU A 90 -17.81 -2.33 5.79
C LEU A 90 -16.78 -2.82 6.81
N SER A 91 -15.85 -1.96 7.28
CA SER A 91 -14.82 -2.36 8.23
C SER A 91 -15.39 -2.67 9.62
N GLU A 92 -16.41 -1.94 10.09
CA GLU A 92 -17.03 -2.20 11.40
C GLU A 92 -17.81 -3.53 11.46
N PRO A 93 -18.72 -3.85 10.52
CA PRO A 93 -19.40 -5.15 10.55
C PRO A 93 -18.41 -6.31 10.31
N ALA A 94 -17.40 -6.15 9.47
CA ALA A 94 -16.36 -7.16 9.26
C ALA A 94 -15.54 -7.39 10.52
N PHE A 95 -15.15 -6.32 11.24
CA PHE A 95 -14.47 -6.41 12.53
C PHE A 95 -15.26 -7.25 13.54
N SER A 96 -16.57 -7.01 13.64
CA SER A 96 -17.45 -7.77 14.53
C SER A 96 -17.44 -9.27 14.18
N SER A 97 -17.58 -9.60 12.90
CA SER A 97 -17.56 -11.00 12.42
C SER A 97 -16.20 -11.68 12.66
N VAL A 98 -15.08 -10.96 12.48
CA VAL A 98 -13.73 -11.47 12.78
C VAL A 98 -13.58 -11.84 14.26
N ILE A 99 -14.01 -10.95 15.18
CA ILE A 99 -13.91 -11.16 16.62
C ILE A 99 -14.73 -12.41 17.05
N GLU A 100 -15.96 -12.53 16.56
CA GLU A 100 -16.85 -13.66 16.88
C GLU A 100 -16.23 -15.01 16.51
N VAL A 101 -15.58 -15.09 15.35
CA VAL A 101 -14.97 -16.34 14.87
C VAL A 101 -13.64 -16.62 15.56
N LEU A 102 -12.75 -15.64 15.68
CA LEU A 102 -11.42 -15.86 16.27
C LEU A 102 -11.52 -16.27 17.74
N ILE A 103 -12.35 -15.59 18.53
CA ILE A 103 -12.58 -15.92 19.94
C ILE A 103 -13.20 -17.32 20.07
N ALA A 104 -14.17 -17.68 19.21
CA ALA A 104 -14.77 -19.02 19.20
C ALA A 104 -13.77 -20.14 18.87
N ASN A 105 -12.69 -19.81 18.16
CA ASN A 105 -11.59 -20.74 17.86
C ASN A 105 -10.47 -20.72 18.93
N GLY A 106 -10.67 -20.01 20.05
CA GLY A 106 -9.70 -19.95 21.16
C GLY A 106 -8.50 -19.05 20.87
N VAL A 107 -8.59 -18.17 19.87
CA VAL A 107 -7.53 -17.21 19.54
C VAL A 107 -7.65 -15.99 20.45
N LYS A 108 -6.56 -15.65 21.15
CA LYS A 108 -6.49 -14.37 21.87
C LYS A 108 -6.39 -13.24 20.88
N VAL A 109 -7.32 -12.28 20.97
CA VAL A 109 -7.40 -11.13 20.07
C VAL A 109 -7.06 -9.86 20.83
N ILE A 110 -6.18 -9.04 20.27
CA ILE A 110 -5.83 -7.71 20.79
C ILE A 110 -6.28 -6.65 19.79
N VAL A 111 -7.04 -5.67 20.27
CA VAL A 111 -7.60 -4.57 19.49
C VAL A 111 -7.29 -3.22 20.13
N GLN A 112 -7.39 -2.15 19.36
CA GLN A 112 -7.32 -0.78 19.89
C GLN A 112 -8.46 -0.56 20.89
N GLN A 113 -8.13 0.02 22.05
CA GLN A 113 -9.11 0.39 23.06
C GLN A 113 -10.16 1.38 22.54
N ASP A 114 -11.28 1.48 23.23
CA ASP A 114 -12.38 2.41 22.94
C ASP A 114 -12.97 2.23 21.52
N ASN A 115 -12.96 1.01 21.00
CA ASN A 115 -13.37 0.68 19.63
C ASN A 115 -12.64 1.52 18.55
N GLY A 116 -11.42 1.95 18.85
CA GLY A 116 -10.63 2.82 17.97
C GLY A 116 -10.17 2.16 16.68
N TYR A 117 -9.62 2.97 15.80
CA TYR A 117 -9.03 2.53 14.54
C TYR A 117 -7.55 2.23 14.68
N THR A 118 -7.04 1.30 13.88
CA THR A 118 -5.61 0.99 13.84
C THR A 118 -5.17 0.84 12.39
N PRO A 119 -4.23 1.68 11.93
CA PRO A 119 -3.71 1.63 10.57
C PRO A 119 -2.83 0.38 10.33
N THR A 120 -2.66 0.03 9.07
CA THR A 120 -1.80 -1.09 8.63
C THR A 120 -0.41 -1.07 9.27
N PRO A 121 0.36 0.06 9.27
CA PRO A 121 1.66 0.10 9.92
C PRO A 121 1.59 -0.07 11.45
N GLY A 122 0.51 0.37 12.08
CA GLY A 122 0.31 0.18 13.52
C GLY A 122 0.22 -1.30 13.90
N ILE A 123 -0.48 -2.11 13.09
CA ILE A 123 -0.56 -3.56 13.30
C ILE A 123 0.79 -4.23 13.01
N SER A 124 1.48 -3.88 11.92
CA SER A 124 2.81 -4.41 11.62
C SER A 124 3.80 -4.15 12.76
N HIS A 125 3.85 -2.91 13.24
CA HIS A 125 4.69 -2.50 14.38
C HIS A 125 4.33 -3.26 15.67
N ALA A 126 3.05 -3.42 15.97
CA ALA A 126 2.59 -4.15 17.16
C ALA A 126 3.02 -5.63 17.12
N ILE A 127 2.87 -6.31 15.96
CA ILE A 127 3.33 -7.69 15.76
C ILE A 127 4.84 -7.80 16.01
N LEU A 128 5.64 -6.97 15.36
CA LEU A 128 7.10 -7.01 15.46
C LEU A 128 7.56 -6.72 16.88
N THR A 129 7.00 -5.70 17.52
CA THR A 129 7.37 -5.31 18.90
C THR A 129 6.97 -6.37 19.91
N TYR A 130 5.82 -7.03 19.73
CA TYR A 130 5.42 -8.17 20.56
C TYR A 130 6.38 -9.34 20.37
N ASN A 131 6.68 -9.69 19.13
CA ASN A 131 7.49 -10.85 18.76
C ASN A 131 8.95 -10.75 19.18
N LEU A 132 9.47 -9.54 19.40
CA LEU A 132 10.79 -9.34 20.00
C LEU A 132 10.84 -9.70 21.49
N LYS A 133 9.72 -9.65 22.21
CA LYS A 133 9.65 -9.80 23.68
C LYS A 133 9.08 -11.14 24.12
N HIS A 134 8.46 -11.91 23.22
CA HIS A 134 7.74 -13.14 23.57
C HIS A 134 8.16 -14.30 22.66
N ASP A 135 8.18 -15.51 23.23
CA ASP A 135 8.46 -16.74 22.48
C ASP A 135 7.26 -17.15 21.61
N GLU A 136 6.04 -17.01 22.16
CA GLU A 136 4.79 -17.21 21.44
C GLU A 136 4.56 -16.05 20.49
N LYS A 137 4.62 -16.33 19.17
CA LYS A 137 4.59 -15.29 18.16
C LYS A 137 3.17 -14.85 17.82
N ALA A 138 3.00 -13.53 17.76
CA ALA A 138 1.79 -12.86 17.33
C ALA A 138 1.74 -12.70 15.80
N ASP A 139 0.54 -12.57 15.28
CA ASP A 139 0.19 -12.23 13.90
C ASP A 139 -0.93 -11.19 13.90
N GLY A 140 -1.49 -10.84 12.72
CA GLY A 140 -2.52 -9.81 12.66
C GLY A 140 -3.45 -9.87 11.46
N ILE A 141 -4.58 -9.20 11.61
CA ILE A 141 -5.54 -8.90 10.55
C ILE A 141 -5.72 -7.39 10.49
N VAL A 142 -5.75 -6.84 9.28
CA VAL A 142 -6.14 -5.45 9.02
C VAL A 142 -7.36 -5.44 8.13
N ILE A 143 -8.44 -4.84 8.60
CA ILE A 143 -9.71 -4.73 7.89
C ILE A 143 -9.75 -3.39 7.17
N THR A 144 -9.47 -3.41 5.87
CA THR A 144 -9.33 -2.23 5.03
C THR A 144 -9.34 -2.58 3.54
N PRO A 145 -10.00 -1.79 2.69
CA PRO A 145 -9.80 -1.83 1.25
C PRO A 145 -8.75 -0.81 0.77
N SER A 146 -7.93 -0.23 1.68
CA SER A 146 -6.94 0.83 1.41
C SER A 146 -7.64 2.11 0.89
N HIS A 147 -7.21 2.67 -0.25
CA HIS A 147 -7.75 3.89 -0.86
C HIS A 147 -8.96 3.66 -1.78
N ASN A 148 -9.53 2.46 -1.78
CA ASN A 148 -10.68 2.13 -2.62
C ASN A 148 -11.91 2.98 -2.29
N PRO A 149 -12.91 3.04 -3.19
CA PRO A 149 -14.15 3.80 -2.97
C PRO A 149 -14.90 3.40 -1.68
N PRO A 150 -15.77 4.30 -1.16
CA PRO A 150 -16.49 4.11 0.11
C PRO A 150 -17.30 2.81 0.24
N GLN A 151 -17.77 2.26 -0.89
CA GLN A 151 -18.57 1.03 -0.91
C GLN A 151 -17.75 -0.26 -0.78
N ASP A 152 -16.44 -0.17 -0.88
CA ASP A 152 -15.58 -1.33 -0.81
C ASP A 152 -15.24 -1.70 0.64
N GLY A 153 -15.02 -2.97 0.87
CA GLY A 153 -14.42 -3.54 2.07
C GLY A 153 -13.19 -4.37 1.71
N GLY A 154 -12.36 -4.64 2.69
CA GLY A 154 -11.16 -5.45 2.51
C GLY A 154 -10.70 -6.09 3.81
N ILE A 155 -9.92 -7.16 3.69
CA ILE A 155 -9.30 -7.86 4.81
C ILE A 155 -7.92 -8.39 4.39
N LYS A 156 -6.92 -8.08 5.18
CA LYS A 156 -5.52 -8.49 4.99
C LYS A 156 -5.09 -9.37 6.16
N TYR A 157 -4.21 -10.34 5.92
CA TYR A 157 -3.56 -11.12 6.96
C TYR A 157 -2.04 -10.87 6.94
N ASN A 158 -1.50 -10.51 8.10
CA ASN A 158 -0.08 -10.28 8.33
C ASN A 158 0.44 -11.36 9.30
N PRO A 159 1.24 -12.33 8.82
CA PRO A 159 1.83 -13.37 9.67
C PRO A 159 2.87 -12.82 10.66
N THR A 160 3.59 -13.69 11.32
CA THR A 160 4.50 -13.36 12.45
C THR A 160 5.64 -12.41 12.09
N HIS A 161 5.97 -12.26 10.84
CA HIS A 161 6.94 -11.26 10.38
C HIS A 161 6.34 -9.84 10.22
N GLY A 162 5.05 -9.65 10.46
CA GLY A 162 4.38 -8.33 10.49
C GLY A 162 4.00 -7.72 9.15
N GLY A 163 4.48 -8.26 8.03
CA GLY A 163 4.19 -7.76 6.68
C GLY A 163 3.10 -8.55 5.95
N PRO A 164 2.80 -8.21 4.69
CA PRO A 164 1.86 -8.95 3.87
C PRO A 164 2.25 -10.42 3.73
N ALA A 165 1.26 -11.31 3.86
CA ALA A 165 1.48 -12.74 3.75
C ALA A 165 1.98 -13.16 2.36
N GLU A 166 2.81 -14.19 2.31
CA GLU A 166 3.33 -14.81 1.10
C GLU A 166 2.21 -15.48 0.30
N ALA A 167 2.46 -15.70 -0.99
CA ALA A 167 1.47 -16.24 -1.92
C ALA A 167 0.95 -17.63 -1.50
N GLU A 168 1.80 -18.50 -0.99
CA GLU A 168 1.43 -19.84 -0.52
C GLU A 168 0.46 -19.78 0.66
N LEU A 169 0.69 -18.84 1.57
CA LEU A 169 -0.14 -18.65 2.75
C LEU A 169 -1.49 -18.03 2.40
N THR A 170 -1.50 -17.00 1.55
CA THR A 170 -2.75 -16.40 1.07
C THR A 170 -3.58 -17.39 0.26
N GLN A 171 -2.94 -18.23 -0.56
CA GLN A 171 -3.63 -19.29 -1.32
C GLN A 171 -4.26 -20.33 -0.38
N ALA A 172 -3.55 -20.75 0.67
CA ALA A 172 -4.10 -21.70 1.64
C ALA A 172 -5.33 -21.13 2.36
N ILE A 173 -5.31 -19.84 2.71
CA ILE A 173 -6.47 -19.16 3.32
C ILE A 173 -7.63 -19.05 2.31
N GLU A 174 -7.34 -18.65 1.08
CA GLU A 174 -8.31 -18.51 -0.01
C GLU A 174 -9.02 -19.84 -0.30
N ASP A 175 -8.25 -20.89 -0.53
CA ASP A 175 -8.78 -22.23 -0.84
C ASP A 175 -9.69 -22.71 0.30
N ARG A 176 -9.22 -22.62 1.56
CA ARG A 176 -9.99 -23.06 2.71
C ARG A 176 -11.24 -22.21 2.94
N ALA A 177 -11.19 -20.91 2.76
CA ALA A 177 -12.35 -20.04 2.87
C ALA A 177 -13.42 -20.39 1.80
N ASN A 178 -13.00 -20.64 0.56
CA ASN A 178 -13.90 -21.05 -0.51
C ASN A 178 -14.52 -22.44 -0.26
N GLU A 179 -13.78 -23.40 0.32
CA GLU A 179 -14.33 -24.68 0.77
C GLU A 179 -15.41 -24.50 1.85
N ILE A 180 -15.13 -23.62 2.84
CA ILE A 180 -16.08 -23.32 3.93
C ILE A 180 -17.38 -22.70 3.38
N ILE A 181 -17.27 -21.75 2.43
CA ILE A 181 -18.44 -21.14 1.78
C ILE A 181 -19.23 -22.22 1.00
N ALA A 182 -18.55 -23.04 0.20
CA ALA A 182 -19.19 -24.12 -0.55
C ALA A 182 -19.85 -25.16 0.36
N GLY A 183 -19.30 -25.39 1.55
CA GLY A 183 -19.85 -26.24 2.60
C GLY A 183 -21.04 -25.64 3.37
N GLY A 184 -21.47 -24.41 3.04
CA GLY A 184 -22.55 -23.69 3.72
C GLY A 184 -22.18 -23.25 5.14
N LEU A 185 -20.92 -22.88 5.38
CA LEU A 185 -20.35 -22.36 6.63
C LEU A 185 -20.43 -23.34 7.83
N LYS A 186 -20.63 -24.63 7.60
CA LYS A 186 -20.82 -25.63 8.66
C LYS A 186 -19.60 -25.78 9.58
N ASP A 187 -18.40 -25.46 9.07
CA ASP A 187 -17.14 -25.58 9.80
C ASP A 187 -16.82 -24.31 10.61
N VAL A 188 -17.60 -23.23 10.43
CA VAL A 188 -17.36 -21.97 11.13
C VAL A 188 -17.77 -22.11 12.60
N LYS A 189 -16.84 -21.86 13.51
CA LYS A 189 -17.13 -21.66 14.91
C LYS A 189 -17.39 -20.18 15.16
N ARG A 190 -18.49 -19.86 15.83
CA ARG A 190 -18.89 -18.47 16.07
C ARG A 190 -19.53 -18.34 17.47
N LEU A 191 -19.18 -17.28 18.18
CA LEU A 191 -19.87 -16.81 19.39
C LEU A 191 -20.66 -15.55 19.04
N ALA A 192 -21.70 -15.26 19.82
CA ALA A 192 -22.32 -13.94 19.72
C ALA A 192 -21.33 -12.85 20.14
N LEU A 193 -21.36 -11.70 19.47
CA LEU A 193 -20.39 -10.60 19.70
C LEU A 193 -20.26 -10.21 21.18
N ALA A 194 -21.40 -10.15 21.90
CA ALA A 194 -21.39 -9.82 23.33
C ALA A 194 -20.64 -10.88 24.17
N GLU A 195 -20.78 -12.16 23.84
CA GLU A 195 -20.08 -13.26 24.48
C GLU A 195 -18.59 -13.24 24.13
N ALA A 196 -18.27 -13.00 22.85
CA ALA A 196 -16.90 -12.88 22.39
C ALA A 196 -16.15 -11.73 23.10
N LYS A 197 -16.78 -10.56 23.19
CA LYS A 197 -16.21 -9.39 23.90
C LYS A 197 -16.12 -9.58 25.43
N ALA A 198 -16.94 -10.44 26.02
CA ALA A 198 -16.86 -10.79 27.44
C ALA A 198 -15.79 -11.86 27.77
N SER A 199 -15.19 -12.47 26.77
CA SER A 199 -14.15 -13.49 26.92
C SER A 199 -12.82 -12.88 27.38
N GLU A 200 -12.07 -13.61 28.22
CA GLU A 200 -10.68 -13.26 28.59
C GLU A 200 -9.72 -13.25 27.38
N LEU A 201 -10.13 -13.85 26.28
CA LEU A 201 -9.37 -13.84 25.02
C LEU A 201 -9.51 -12.53 24.23
N PHE A 202 -10.53 -11.70 24.53
CA PHE A 202 -10.70 -10.38 23.93
C PHE A 202 -10.02 -9.33 24.80
N VAL A 203 -9.01 -8.65 24.25
CA VAL A 203 -8.20 -7.67 24.98
C VAL A 203 -8.20 -6.33 24.23
N GLU A 204 -8.64 -5.29 24.91
CA GLU A 204 -8.46 -3.91 24.44
C GLU A 204 -7.15 -3.34 25.00
N MET A 205 -6.36 -2.69 24.13
CA MET A 205 -5.04 -2.14 24.47
C MET A 205 -4.80 -0.85 23.70
N ASP A 206 -4.03 0.06 24.27
CA ASP A 206 -3.52 1.22 23.54
C ASP A 206 -2.40 0.76 22.58
N LEU A 207 -2.71 0.73 21.28
CA LEU A 207 -1.75 0.42 20.20
C LEU A 207 -1.10 1.66 19.61
N VAL A 208 -1.62 2.86 19.92
CA VAL A 208 -1.14 4.14 19.39
C VAL A 208 0.14 4.57 20.09
N LYS A 209 0.09 4.62 21.43
CA LYS A 209 1.22 5.14 22.22
C LYS A 209 2.53 4.38 22.02
N PRO A 210 2.58 3.03 21.99
CA PRO A 210 3.82 2.30 21.74
C PRO A 210 4.47 2.62 20.39
N TYR A 211 3.67 2.85 19.34
CA TYR A 211 4.14 3.28 18.03
C TYR A 211 4.78 4.66 18.10
N ILE A 212 4.10 5.61 18.77
CA ILE A 212 4.56 7.00 18.90
C ILE A 212 5.84 7.09 19.73
N ASP A 213 5.91 6.39 20.87
CA ASP A 213 7.09 6.38 21.73
C ASP A 213 8.34 5.82 21.02
N ASP A 214 8.15 4.89 20.08
CA ASP A 214 9.23 4.24 19.32
C ASP A 214 9.73 5.08 18.12
N LEU A 215 9.00 6.12 17.70
CA LEU A 215 9.38 6.96 16.55
C LEU A 215 10.79 7.56 16.67
N VAL A 216 11.27 7.88 17.87
CA VAL A 216 12.63 8.39 18.11
C VAL A 216 13.73 7.43 17.66
N ASN A 217 13.42 6.14 17.56
CA ASN A 217 14.36 5.10 17.13
C ASN A 217 14.48 5.01 15.59
N VAL A 218 13.55 5.64 14.85
CA VAL A 218 13.51 5.58 13.38
C VAL A 218 13.60 6.95 12.73
N ILE A 219 13.02 7.98 13.31
CA ILE A 219 12.98 9.38 12.83
C ILE A 219 13.75 10.30 13.80
N ASP A 220 14.44 11.29 13.27
CA ASP A 220 15.03 12.37 14.08
C ASP A 220 13.95 13.39 14.49
N MET A 221 13.12 12.97 15.47
CA MET A 221 12.04 13.79 15.99
C MET A 221 12.54 15.09 16.64
N GLU A 222 13.77 15.07 17.19
CA GLU A 222 14.39 16.26 17.79
C GLU A 222 14.74 17.31 16.72
N ALA A 223 15.27 16.90 15.58
CA ALA A 223 15.54 17.80 14.46
C ALA A 223 14.25 18.44 13.93
N ILE A 224 13.18 17.65 13.77
CA ILE A 224 11.87 18.16 13.33
C ILE A 224 11.34 19.19 14.35
N GLN A 225 11.36 18.88 15.65
CA GLN A 225 10.91 19.80 16.71
C GLN A 225 11.67 21.13 16.69
N LYS A 226 13.00 21.07 16.56
CA LYS A 226 13.87 22.27 16.56
C LYS A 226 13.68 23.13 15.31
N SER A 227 13.33 22.53 14.18
CA SER A 227 13.13 23.24 12.92
C SER A 227 11.92 24.17 12.93
N LYS A 228 10.92 23.88 13.78
CA LYS A 228 9.63 24.59 13.87
C LYS A 228 8.91 24.67 12.52
N LEU A 229 9.05 23.63 11.69
CA LEU A 229 8.31 23.51 10.45
C LEU A 229 6.81 23.56 10.72
N LYS A 230 6.09 24.37 9.94
CA LYS A 230 4.64 24.40 9.95
C LYS A 230 4.11 23.28 9.07
N ILE A 231 3.51 22.26 9.67
CA ILE A 231 3.11 21.03 9.01
C ILE A 231 1.58 20.94 8.94
N GLY A 232 1.04 20.77 7.73
CA GLY A 232 -0.36 20.41 7.51
C GLY A 232 -0.51 18.92 7.30
N VAL A 233 -1.58 18.31 7.82
CA VAL A 233 -1.88 16.91 7.59
C VAL A 233 -3.35 16.75 7.21
N ASP A 234 -3.61 16.14 6.06
CA ASP A 234 -4.94 15.68 5.67
C ASP A 234 -5.01 14.16 5.82
N PRO A 235 -5.70 13.66 6.84
CA PRO A 235 -5.88 12.24 7.08
C PRO A 235 -6.75 11.54 6.02
N LEU A 236 -7.34 12.27 5.09
CA LEU A 236 -8.37 11.79 4.15
C LEU A 236 -9.45 10.93 4.84
N GLY A 237 -9.79 11.30 6.09
CA GLY A 237 -10.77 10.59 6.91
C GLY A 237 -10.35 9.20 7.38
N GLY A 238 -9.07 8.87 7.35
CA GLY A 238 -8.55 7.54 7.61
C GLY A 238 -8.26 7.22 9.09
N SER A 239 -7.72 6.04 9.31
CA SER A 239 -7.55 5.40 10.63
C SER A 239 -6.46 5.99 11.52
N GLY A 240 -5.59 6.85 11.00
CA GLY A 240 -4.44 7.39 11.75
C GLY A 240 -4.62 8.81 12.30
N ILE A 241 -5.84 9.34 12.37
CA ILE A 241 -6.12 10.68 12.92
C ILE A 241 -5.55 10.81 14.34
N ASP A 242 -5.80 9.82 15.21
CA ASP A 242 -5.29 9.83 16.58
C ASP A 242 -3.77 9.68 16.64
N TYR A 243 -3.16 8.97 15.69
CA TYR A 243 -1.70 8.91 15.57
C TYR A 243 -1.12 10.30 15.33
N TRP A 244 -1.61 11.02 14.32
CA TRP A 244 -1.13 12.38 14.02
C TRP A 244 -1.36 13.37 15.16
N ARG A 245 -2.54 13.32 15.80
CA ARG A 245 -2.85 14.18 16.93
C ARG A 245 -1.87 13.96 18.08
N GLN A 246 -1.59 12.70 18.43
CA GLN A 246 -0.68 12.37 19.51
C GLN A 246 0.80 12.61 19.13
N ILE A 247 1.20 12.41 17.86
CA ILE A 247 2.55 12.79 17.37
C ILE A 247 2.77 14.29 17.57
N GLY A 248 1.83 15.12 17.12
CA GLY A 248 1.92 16.57 17.30
C GLY A 248 2.09 16.99 18.77
N GLN A 249 1.35 16.34 19.67
CA GLN A 249 1.40 16.61 21.11
C GLN A 249 2.69 16.08 21.76
N ALA A 250 3.02 14.81 21.52
CA ALA A 250 4.16 14.14 22.16
C ALA A 250 5.49 14.80 21.83
N TYR A 251 5.63 15.29 20.59
CA TYR A 251 6.87 15.90 20.10
C TYR A 251 6.79 17.43 19.99
N ASN A 252 5.69 18.04 20.45
CA ASN A 252 5.48 19.48 20.40
C ASN A 252 5.78 20.07 19.02
N LEU A 253 5.16 19.49 17.98
CA LEU A 253 5.28 19.95 16.59
C LEU A 253 4.22 21.00 16.26
N ASP A 254 4.55 21.95 15.39
CA ASP A 254 3.58 22.86 14.77
C ASP A 254 2.82 22.11 13.66
N LEU A 255 1.94 21.21 14.08
CA LEU A 255 1.20 20.28 13.24
C LEU A 255 -0.30 20.58 13.32
N THR A 256 -0.90 20.81 12.16
CA THR A 256 -2.35 21.06 12.02
C THR A 256 -2.99 19.93 11.21
N LEU A 257 -3.99 19.26 11.80
CA LEU A 257 -4.90 18.41 11.04
C LEU A 257 -5.89 19.30 10.29
N VAL A 258 -5.85 19.28 8.95
CA VAL A 258 -6.72 20.14 8.13
C VAL A 258 -8.17 19.65 8.12
N SER A 259 -8.37 18.36 8.41
CA SER A 259 -9.67 17.74 8.64
C SER A 259 -9.55 16.63 9.67
N GLU A 260 -10.52 16.53 10.57
CA GLU A 260 -10.63 15.42 11.53
C GLU A 260 -11.94 14.64 11.32
N ALA A 261 -12.62 14.87 10.20
CA ALA A 261 -13.89 14.22 9.88
C ALA A 261 -13.67 12.73 9.59
N ILE A 262 -14.40 11.88 10.31
CA ILE A 262 -14.57 10.47 9.98
C ILE A 262 -16.02 10.29 9.53
N ASP A 263 -16.19 10.00 8.24
CA ASP A 263 -17.47 9.77 7.62
C ASP A 263 -17.32 8.63 6.61
N PRO A 264 -17.98 7.49 6.83
CA PRO A 264 -17.86 6.33 5.95
C PRO A 264 -18.34 6.55 4.51
N SER A 265 -19.05 7.65 4.23
CA SER A 265 -19.38 8.07 2.86
C SER A 265 -18.26 8.84 2.18
N PHE A 266 -17.29 9.33 2.95
CA PHE A 266 -16.18 10.19 2.50
C PHE A 266 -16.66 11.42 1.69
N GLN A 267 -17.83 11.97 2.05
CA GLN A 267 -18.43 13.09 1.31
C GLN A 267 -17.58 14.38 1.28
N PHE A 268 -16.60 14.50 2.18
CA PHE A 268 -15.68 15.63 2.23
C PHE A 268 -14.59 15.57 1.15
N MET A 269 -14.41 14.41 0.50
CA MET A 269 -13.41 14.20 -0.53
C MET A 269 -13.75 14.90 -1.85
N SER A 270 -12.72 15.15 -2.65
CA SER A 270 -12.85 15.49 -4.07
C SER A 270 -12.91 14.21 -4.92
N LEU A 271 -13.61 14.29 -6.07
CA LEU A 271 -13.65 13.19 -7.03
C LEU A 271 -12.27 13.00 -7.66
N ASP A 272 -11.85 11.75 -7.79
CA ASP A 272 -10.62 11.41 -8.51
C ASP A 272 -10.81 11.55 -10.03
N LYS A 273 -9.76 11.32 -10.80
CA LYS A 273 -9.72 11.49 -12.25
C LYS A 273 -10.81 10.75 -13.02
N ASP A 274 -11.32 9.66 -12.46
CA ASP A 274 -12.41 8.83 -13.03
C ASP A 274 -13.82 9.26 -12.57
N GLY A 275 -13.93 10.30 -11.72
CA GLY A 275 -15.18 10.80 -11.20
C GLY A 275 -15.71 10.03 -9.99
N VAL A 276 -14.90 9.18 -9.39
CA VAL A 276 -15.26 8.39 -8.21
C VAL A 276 -14.56 8.95 -6.98
N VAL A 277 -15.21 8.86 -5.81
CA VAL A 277 -14.58 9.17 -4.53
C VAL A 277 -13.53 8.11 -4.22
N ARG A 278 -12.25 8.53 -4.19
CA ARG A 278 -11.12 7.71 -3.78
C ARG A 278 -10.23 8.48 -2.82
N MET A 279 -9.67 7.81 -1.84
CA MET A 279 -8.79 8.42 -0.85
C MET A 279 -7.32 8.16 -1.20
N ASP A 280 -6.97 8.39 -2.48
CA ASP A 280 -5.60 8.17 -2.99
C ASP A 280 -4.74 9.41 -2.76
N CYS A 281 -3.86 9.38 -1.77
CA CYS A 281 -2.95 10.48 -1.43
C CYS A 281 -1.85 10.72 -2.49
N SER A 282 -1.73 9.89 -3.50
CA SER A 282 -0.86 10.13 -4.66
C SER A 282 -1.56 10.82 -5.83
N SER A 283 -2.90 10.97 -5.76
CA SER A 283 -3.69 11.63 -6.80
C SER A 283 -3.85 13.12 -6.52
N PRO A 284 -3.47 14.01 -7.47
CA PRO A 284 -3.70 15.44 -7.30
C PRO A 284 -5.18 15.83 -7.28
N TYR A 285 -6.06 14.98 -7.79
CA TYR A 285 -7.51 15.20 -7.77
C TYR A 285 -8.10 14.87 -6.38
N ALA A 286 -7.77 13.72 -5.82
CA ALA A 286 -8.17 13.36 -4.46
C ALA A 286 -7.58 14.35 -3.43
N MET A 287 -6.35 14.79 -3.65
CA MET A 287 -5.62 15.74 -2.79
C MET A 287 -5.94 17.21 -3.06
N ALA A 288 -6.93 17.52 -3.91
CA ALA A 288 -7.24 18.91 -4.32
C ALA A 288 -7.49 19.84 -3.13
N GLY A 289 -8.11 19.34 -2.05
CA GLY A 289 -8.35 20.10 -0.83
C GLY A 289 -7.05 20.54 -0.15
N LEU A 290 -6.11 19.61 0.05
CA LEU A 290 -4.82 19.91 0.66
C LEU A 290 -3.92 20.76 -0.25
N LEU A 291 -3.96 20.50 -1.56
CA LEU A 291 -3.22 21.30 -2.54
C LEU A 291 -3.65 22.78 -2.58
N ALA A 292 -4.91 23.07 -2.29
CA ALA A 292 -5.39 24.45 -2.16
C ALA A 292 -4.76 25.20 -0.97
N LEU A 293 -4.24 24.47 0.03
CA LEU A 293 -3.61 25.00 1.24
C LEU A 293 -2.07 24.95 1.20
N LYS A 294 -1.47 24.53 0.09
CA LYS A 294 -0.03 24.25 -0.02
C LYS A 294 0.89 25.40 0.37
N ASP A 295 0.42 26.65 0.20
CA ASP A 295 1.18 27.86 0.54
C ASP A 295 1.01 28.30 2.02
N GLU A 296 0.18 27.59 2.79
CA GLU A 296 -0.03 27.83 4.21
C GLU A 296 0.94 27.06 5.10
N TYR A 297 1.63 26.05 4.55
CA TYR A 297 2.53 25.14 5.26
C TYR A 297 3.90 25.08 4.60
N ASP A 298 4.93 24.80 5.41
CA ASP A 298 6.26 24.46 4.87
C ASP A 298 6.24 23.08 4.19
N LEU A 299 5.49 22.14 4.79
CA LEU A 299 5.17 20.82 4.25
C LEU A 299 3.73 20.46 4.60
N ALA A 300 3.08 19.70 3.74
CA ALA A 300 1.82 19.06 4.09
C ALA A 300 1.78 17.61 3.63
N PHE A 301 0.99 16.79 4.33
CA PHE A 301 0.95 15.35 4.15
C PHE A 301 -0.48 14.85 3.93
N GLY A 302 -0.63 13.86 3.07
CA GLY A 302 -1.84 13.06 2.97
C GLY A 302 -1.55 11.58 3.20
N ASN A 303 -2.49 10.88 3.82
CA ASN A 303 -2.43 9.43 3.96
C ASN A 303 -3.77 8.82 3.49
N ASP A 304 -3.71 7.63 2.91
CA ASP A 304 -4.90 6.87 2.58
C ASP A 304 -5.54 6.24 3.84
N PRO A 305 -6.78 5.72 3.78
CA PRO A 305 -7.53 5.32 4.98
C PRO A 305 -6.84 4.34 5.91
N ASP A 306 -5.99 3.44 5.43
CA ASP A 306 -5.22 2.52 6.25
C ASP A 306 -3.75 2.93 6.46
N TYR A 307 -3.38 4.12 5.98
CA TYR A 307 -2.09 4.75 6.21
C TYR A 307 -0.88 3.95 5.72
N ASP A 308 -1.07 3.10 4.75
CA ASP A 308 0.04 2.38 4.12
C ASP A 308 0.70 3.21 3.00
N ARG A 309 0.13 4.39 2.65
CA ARG A 309 0.63 5.31 1.63
C ARG A 309 0.85 6.72 2.15
N HIS A 310 1.70 7.45 1.41
CA HIS A 310 2.04 8.83 1.70
C HIS A 310 1.80 9.75 0.49
N GLY A 311 1.34 10.96 0.76
CA GLY A 311 1.33 12.07 -0.20
C GLY A 311 2.12 13.23 0.39
N ILE A 312 3.16 13.68 -0.30
CA ILE A 312 4.01 14.79 0.15
C ILE A 312 3.68 16.03 -0.67
N VAL A 313 3.23 17.07 0.01
CA VAL A 313 2.90 18.36 -0.59
C VAL A 313 3.93 19.40 -0.12
N THR A 314 4.54 20.06 -1.08
CA THR A 314 5.45 21.19 -0.89
C THR A 314 4.82 22.45 -1.47
N PRO A 315 5.37 23.64 -1.29
CA PRO A 315 4.91 24.86 -1.98
C PRO A 315 4.84 24.70 -3.51
N LYS A 316 5.62 23.77 -4.09
CA LYS A 316 5.57 23.45 -5.53
C LYS A 316 4.44 22.48 -5.91
N GLY A 317 3.72 21.93 -4.94
CA GLY A 317 2.59 21.02 -5.14
C GLY A 317 2.84 19.60 -4.64
N LEU A 318 2.01 18.65 -5.11
CA LEU A 318 2.12 17.23 -4.77
C LEU A 318 3.35 16.62 -5.45
N MET A 319 4.22 16.03 -4.65
CA MET A 319 5.44 15.40 -5.14
C MET A 319 5.13 14.03 -5.77
N ASN A 320 5.79 13.73 -6.89
CA ASN A 320 5.70 12.41 -7.49
C ASN A 320 6.30 11.36 -6.54
N PRO A 321 5.58 10.26 -6.21
CA PRO A 321 6.09 9.23 -5.31
C PRO A 321 7.45 8.65 -5.72
N ASN A 322 7.69 8.40 -7.01
CA ASN A 322 8.99 7.93 -7.51
C ASN A 322 10.14 8.88 -7.18
N HIS A 323 9.90 10.19 -7.28
CA HIS A 323 10.89 11.21 -6.95
C HIS A 323 11.18 11.20 -5.45
N PHE A 324 10.13 11.09 -4.64
CA PHE A 324 10.30 11.05 -3.18
C PHE A 324 11.01 9.78 -2.72
N LEU A 325 10.73 8.61 -3.31
CA LEU A 325 11.47 7.38 -3.00
C LEU A 325 12.98 7.54 -3.25
N ALA A 326 13.37 8.17 -4.36
CA ALA A 326 14.78 8.42 -4.66
C ALA A 326 15.43 9.36 -3.61
N VAL A 327 14.71 10.40 -3.20
CA VAL A 327 15.14 11.32 -2.12
C VAL A 327 15.30 10.58 -0.80
N CYS A 328 14.32 9.75 -0.41
CA CYS A 328 14.37 8.95 0.82
C CYS A 328 15.61 8.05 0.84
N ILE A 329 15.86 7.34 -0.26
CA ILE A 329 16.99 6.41 -0.38
C ILE A 329 18.31 7.16 -0.26
N ASP A 330 18.50 8.23 -1.03
CA ASP A 330 19.77 9.02 -0.96
C ASP A 330 20.00 9.57 0.44
N TYR A 331 18.96 10.16 1.04
CA TYR A 331 19.06 10.72 2.39
C TYR A 331 19.34 9.65 3.45
N LEU A 332 18.56 8.58 3.51
CA LEU A 332 18.69 7.54 4.53
C LEU A 332 20.08 6.89 4.50
N TYR A 333 20.57 6.49 3.33
CA TYR A 333 21.85 5.80 3.21
C TYR A 333 23.06 6.71 3.43
N ARG A 334 22.87 8.03 3.45
CA ARG A 334 23.89 8.99 3.86
C ARG A 334 23.82 9.36 5.35
N HIS A 335 22.67 9.19 6.01
CA HIS A 335 22.42 9.66 7.38
C HIS A 335 22.15 8.55 8.41
N ARG A 336 22.12 7.30 8.00
CA ARG A 336 21.96 6.12 8.89
C ARG A 336 23.30 5.40 9.03
N GLU A 337 24.18 5.95 9.89
CA GLU A 337 25.57 5.47 10.05
C GLU A 337 25.67 4.01 10.51
N ALA A 338 24.69 3.52 11.28
CA ALA A 338 24.66 2.15 11.75
C ALA A 338 24.30 1.12 10.66
N TRP A 339 23.80 1.57 9.51
CA TRP A 339 23.49 0.65 8.41
C TRP A 339 24.77 0.20 7.71
N GLY A 340 25.09 -1.09 7.82
CA GLY A 340 26.26 -1.69 7.19
C GLY A 340 26.32 -1.43 5.68
N LYS A 341 27.49 -1.58 5.08
CA LYS A 341 27.70 -1.35 3.64
C LYS A 341 26.95 -2.36 2.76
N ASP A 342 26.65 -3.51 3.31
CA ASP A 342 25.92 -4.63 2.72
C ASP A 342 24.38 -4.49 2.78
N VAL A 343 23.87 -3.47 3.47
CA VAL A 343 22.44 -3.17 3.51
C VAL A 343 21.98 -2.66 2.14
N ALA A 344 21.14 -3.46 1.48
CA ALA A 344 20.66 -3.22 0.12
C ALA A 344 19.40 -2.35 0.08
N VAL A 345 19.04 -1.90 -1.12
CA VAL A 345 17.81 -1.15 -1.43
C VAL A 345 16.84 -2.03 -2.19
N GLY A 346 15.59 -2.11 -1.75
CA GLY A 346 14.49 -2.77 -2.47
C GLY A 346 13.63 -1.80 -3.27
N LYS A 347 13.38 -2.08 -4.54
CA LYS A 347 12.38 -1.37 -5.37
C LYS A 347 11.58 -2.32 -6.24
N THR A 348 10.38 -1.91 -6.67
CA THR A 348 9.64 -2.66 -7.70
C THR A 348 10.19 -2.36 -9.09
N LEU A 349 10.01 -3.32 -10.00
CA LEU A 349 10.46 -3.19 -11.39
C LEU A 349 9.79 -2.05 -12.17
N VAL A 350 8.68 -1.52 -11.67
CA VAL A 350 7.94 -0.39 -12.26
C VAL A 350 8.20 0.94 -11.54
N SER A 351 9.02 0.94 -10.49
CA SER A 351 9.52 2.17 -9.87
C SER A 351 10.64 2.79 -10.74
N SER A 352 10.84 4.10 -10.57
CA SER A 352 11.78 4.88 -11.39
C SER A 352 13.20 4.31 -11.41
N ALA A 353 13.83 4.31 -12.58
CA ALA A 353 15.26 4.02 -12.74
C ALA A 353 16.18 5.15 -12.24
N LEU A 354 15.64 6.29 -11.78
CA LEU A 354 16.40 7.26 -11.01
C LEU A 354 16.93 6.61 -9.73
N ILE A 355 16.16 5.72 -9.11
CA ILE A 355 16.60 4.95 -7.94
C ILE A 355 17.85 4.13 -8.25
N ASP A 356 17.91 3.49 -9.44
CA ASP A 356 19.10 2.71 -9.86
C ASP A 356 20.35 3.59 -9.88
N ARG A 357 20.24 4.79 -10.44
CA ARG A 357 21.34 5.75 -10.54
C ARG A 357 21.78 6.26 -9.17
N VAL A 358 20.83 6.54 -8.28
CA VAL A 358 21.09 6.96 -6.89
C VAL A 358 21.78 5.84 -6.11
N VAL A 359 21.26 4.60 -6.20
CA VAL A 359 21.83 3.44 -5.49
C VAL A 359 23.24 3.12 -5.96
N ALA A 360 23.50 3.24 -7.27
CA ALA A 360 24.84 3.10 -7.83
C ALA A 360 25.81 4.16 -7.30
N ASP A 361 25.37 5.42 -7.21
CA ASP A 361 26.18 6.54 -6.63
C ASP A 361 26.49 6.32 -5.13
N LEU A 362 25.55 5.70 -4.40
CA LEU A 362 25.72 5.33 -3.00
C LEU A 362 26.64 4.10 -2.82
N GLY A 363 26.98 3.39 -3.90
CA GLY A 363 27.75 2.15 -3.85
C GLY A 363 27.04 1.02 -3.11
N ARG A 364 25.72 0.97 -3.23
CA ARG A 364 24.86 -0.03 -2.58
C ARG A 364 24.33 -1.06 -3.58
N GLU A 365 23.89 -2.19 -3.08
CA GLU A 365 23.18 -3.20 -3.87
C GLU A 365 21.72 -2.79 -4.08
N LEU A 366 21.22 -2.97 -5.31
CA LEU A 366 19.83 -2.78 -5.67
C LEU A 366 19.15 -4.14 -5.88
N CYS A 367 18.05 -4.38 -5.18
CA CYS A 367 17.20 -5.54 -5.36
C CYS A 367 15.89 -5.12 -6.05
N GLU A 368 15.84 -5.24 -7.38
CA GLU A 368 14.62 -4.98 -8.17
C GLU A 368 13.74 -6.23 -8.19
N VAL A 369 12.51 -6.11 -7.69
CA VAL A 369 11.55 -7.22 -7.49
C VAL A 369 10.26 -6.99 -8.27
N PRO A 370 9.38 -8.02 -8.44
CA PRO A 370 8.05 -7.80 -9.01
C PRO A 370 7.20 -6.84 -8.17
N VAL A 371 6.10 -6.36 -8.75
CA VAL A 371 5.13 -5.51 -8.02
C VAL A 371 4.52 -6.26 -6.84
N GLY A 372 4.48 -5.62 -5.68
CA GLY A 372 3.93 -6.14 -4.44
C GLY A 372 4.90 -6.02 -3.27
N PHE A 373 4.45 -5.39 -2.19
CA PHE A 373 5.30 -5.10 -1.02
C PHE A 373 5.81 -6.37 -0.32
N LYS A 374 5.10 -7.50 -0.47
CA LYS A 374 5.51 -8.80 0.08
C LYS A 374 6.95 -9.22 -0.27
N TRP A 375 7.47 -8.74 -1.40
CA TRP A 375 8.84 -9.04 -1.83
C TRP A 375 9.93 -8.35 -1.00
N PHE A 376 9.56 -7.33 -0.22
CA PHE A 376 10.48 -6.62 0.66
C PHE A 376 10.47 -7.15 2.10
N VAL A 377 9.47 -7.94 2.47
CA VAL A 377 9.23 -8.37 3.85
C VAL A 377 10.45 -9.06 4.46
N ASP A 378 10.99 -10.10 3.80
CA ASP A 378 12.16 -10.83 4.31
C ASP A 378 13.38 -9.91 4.44
N GLY A 379 13.62 -9.05 3.45
CA GLY A 379 14.74 -8.11 3.46
C GLY A 379 14.64 -7.09 4.60
N LEU A 380 13.46 -6.52 4.82
CA LEU A 380 13.21 -5.59 5.93
C LEU A 380 13.25 -6.31 7.29
N TYR A 381 12.66 -7.51 7.38
CA TYR A 381 12.62 -8.30 8.62
C TYR A 381 14.01 -8.75 9.08
N THR A 382 14.88 -9.10 8.13
CA THR A 382 16.24 -9.58 8.43
C THR A 382 17.28 -8.46 8.45
N GLY A 383 16.90 -7.22 8.15
CA GLY A 383 17.82 -6.08 8.06
C GLY A 383 18.70 -6.07 6.80
N LYS A 384 18.44 -6.94 5.82
CA LYS A 384 19.13 -6.94 4.52
C LYS A 384 18.78 -5.75 3.65
N PHE A 385 17.53 -5.28 3.72
CA PHE A 385 17.08 -4.08 3.05
C PHE A 385 16.94 -2.95 4.08
N GLY A 386 17.64 -1.86 3.86
CA GLY A 386 17.44 -0.63 4.64
C GLY A 386 16.14 0.07 4.27
N PHE A 387 15.73 -0.07 3.01
CA PHE A 387 14.53 0.55 2.43
C PHE A 387 13.87 -0.40 1.43
N GLY A 388 12.54 -0.42 1.41
CA GLY A 388 11.72 -1.07 0.39
C GLY A 388 10.56 -0.16 -0.01
N GLY A 389 10.36 0.07 -1.32
CA GLY A 389 9.35 1.01 -1.77
C GLY A 389 8.75 0.71 -3.15
N GLU A 390 7.52 1.18 -3.33
CA GLU A 390 6.70 1.04 -4.54
C GLU A 390 6.31 2.42 -5.08
N GLU A 391 6.22 2.55 -6.39
CA GLU A 391 5.78 3.76 -7.09
C GLU A 391 4.35 4.21 -6.72
N SER A 392 3.59 3.32 -6.11
CA SER A 392 2.24 3.57 -5.60
C SER A 392 2.20 4.33 -4.27
N ALA A 393 3.32 4.94 -3.87
CA ALA A 393 3.50 5.71 -2.64
C ALA A 393 3.50 4.87 -1.34
N GLY A 394 3.84 3.59 -1.44
CA GLY A 394 4.01 2.71 -0.28
C GLY A 394 5.48 2.37 -0.05
N ALA A 395 6.00 2.59 1.14
CA ALA A 395 7.38 2.24 1.50
C ALA A 395 7.53 2.01 3.01
N SER A 396 8.64 1.39 3.39
CA SER A 396 9.10 1.27 4.77
C SER A 396 10.63 1.19 4.82
N PHE A 397 11.21 1.44 5.98
CA PHE A 397 12.65 1.37 6.19
C PHE A 397 13.01 1.00 7.63
N LEU A 398 14.27 0.63 7.84
CA LEU A 398 14.78 0.19 9.14
C LEU A 398 14.91 1.34 10.14
N ARG A 399 14.92 0.99 11.42
CA ARG A 399 15.33 1.90 12.49
C ARG A 399 16.77 2.38 12.30
N LYS A 400 17.15 3.42 13.04
CA LYS A 400 18.49 4.01 13.04
C LYS A 400 19.59 2.97 13.31
N ASP A 401 19.30 1.97 14.14
CA ASP A 401 20.23 0.90 14.52
C ASP A 401 20.24 -0.29 13.53
N GLY A 402 19.45 -0.23 12.46
CA GLY A 402 19.35 -1.29 11.46
C GLY A 402 18.34 -2.41 11.82
N THR A 403 17.60 -2.28 12.91
CA THR A 403 16.53 -3.24 13.24
C THR A 403 15.22 -2.94 12.51
N PRO A 404 14.32 -3.93 12.30
CA PRO A 404 13.04 -3.72 11.64
C PRO A 404 12.13 -2.74 12.39
N TRP A 405 11.55 -1.78 11.68
CA TRP A 405 10.50 -0.88 12.17
C TRP A 405 9.11 -1.45 11.86
N SER A 406 8.82 -1.56 10.60
CA SER A 406 7.61 -2.15 10.03
C SER A 406 8.01 -2.93 8.78
N THR A 407 7.42 -4.10 8.59
CA THR A 407 7.61 -4.93 7.40
C THR A 407 6.42 -4.80 6.43
N ASP A 408 5.45 -3.97 6.80
CA ASP A 408 4.44 -3.44 5.88
C ASP A 408 4.72 -1.96 5.59
N LYS A 409 4.05 -1.39 4.62
CA LYS A 409 4.16 0.01 4.21
C LYS A 409 3.70 0.94 5.34
N ASP A 410 4.38 2.05 5.51
CA ASP A 410 4.12 3.02 6.57
C ASP A 410 4.10 4.46 6.05
N GLY A 411 2.91 4.97 5.78
CA GLY A 411 2.72 6.33 5.27
C GLY A 411 3.06 7.41 6.29
N ILE A 412 2.83 7.18 7.59
CA ILE A 412 3.18 8.13 8.67
C ILE A 412 4.70 8.29 8.71
N LEU A 413 5.41 7.17 8.68
CA LEU A 413 6.87 7.13 8.70
C LEU A 413 7.48 7.92 7.54
N LEU A 414 6.95 7.75 6.32
CA LEU A 414 7.43 8.45 5.13
C LEU A 414 7.14 9.96 5.21
N CYS A 415 5.98 10.35 5.72
CA CYS A 415 5.65 11.76 5.96
C CYS A 415 6.59 12.40 6.99
N LEU A 416 6.87 11.72 8.10
CA LEU A 416 7.84 12.20 9.10
C LEU A 416 9.26 12.26 8.55
N LEU A 417 9.64 11.32 7.67
CA LEU A 417 10.93 11.38 6.99
C LEU A 417 11.05 12.62 6.10
N ALA A 418 9.99 13.03 5.41
CA ALA A 418 9.98 14.28 4.64
C ALA A 418 10.24 15.51 5.54
N ALA A 419 9.67 15.52 6.75
CA ALA A 419 9.94 16.56 7.74
C ALA A 419 11.38 16.49 8.28
N GLU A 420 11.91 15.29 8.56
CA GLU A 420 13.31 15.10 8.97
C GLU A 420 14.29 15.61 7.89
N ILE A 421 14.08 15.21 6.63
CA ILE A 421 14.89 15.69 5.50
C ILE A 421 14.91 17.21 5.46
N THR A 422 13.76 17.84 5.58
CA THR A 422 13.65 19.31 5.55
C THR A 422 14.37 19.95 6.75
N ALA A 423 14.17 19.41 7.94
CA ALA A 423 14.77 19.92 9.17
C ALA A 423 16.29 19.81 9.18
N VAL A 424 16.84 18.69 8.68
CA VAL A 424 18.27 18.40 8.71
C VAL A 424 19.01 19.09 7.58
N THR A 425 18.44 19.11 6.37
CA THR A 425 19.14 19.61 5.17
C THR A 425 18.83 21.09 4.87
N GLY A 426 17.76 21.64 5.45
CA GLY A 426 17.25 22.97 5.13
C GLY A 426 16.57 23.05 3.75
N LYS A 427 16.28 21.91 3.12
CA LYS A 427 15.65 21.77 1.81
C LYS A 427 14.42 20.87 1.92
N ASN A 428 13.29 21.29 1.36
CA ASN A 428 12.17 20.39 1.28
C ASN A 428 12.44 19.23 0.27
N PRO A 429 11.68 18.13 0.31
CA PRO A 429 11.95 16.98 -0.56
C PRO A 429 11.96 17.27 -2.04
N GLN A 430 11.18 18.26 -2.52
CA GLN A 430 11.16 18.64 -3.93
C GLN A 430 12.46 19.36 -4.33
N GLU A 431 12.99 20.24 -3.48
CA GLU A 431 14.28 20.91 -3.69
C GLU A 431 15.44 19.90 -3.66
N TYR A 432 15.36 18.93 -2.74
CA TYR A 432 16.35 17.85 -2.70
C TYR A 432 16.30 17.00 -3.97
N TYR A 433 15.09 16.66 -4.47
CA TYR A 433 14.94 15.95 -5.74
C TYR A 433 15.54 16.71 -6.92
N GLU A 434 15.38 18.03 -6.98
CA GLU A 434 15.95 18.85 -8.07
C GLU A 434 17.47 18.76 -8.12
N GLU A 435 18.14 18.64 -6.98
CA GLU A 435 19.59 18.38 -6.94
C GLU A 435 19.95 16.98 -7.43
N LEU A 436 19.16 15.96 -7.03
CA LEU A 436 19.35 14.61 -7.55
C LEU A 436 19.11 14.54 -9.06
N ALA A 437 18.07 15.20 -9.55
CA ALA A 437 17.77 15.28 -10.98
C ALA A 437 18.87 16.00 -11.77
N ALA A 438 19.44 17.08 -11.23
CA ALA A 438 20.58 17.77 -11.85
C ALA A 438 21.82 16.86 -11.96
N LYS A 439 22.03 15.96 -11.00
CA LYS A 439 23.17 15.03 -10.97
C LYS A 439 22.94 13.77 -11.81
N HIS A 440 21.76 13.18 -11.75
CA HIS A 440 21.45 11.86 -12.28
C HIS A 440 20.56 11.87 -13.54
N GLY A 441 20.02 13.03 -13.91
CA GLY A 441 19.05 13.21 -14.98
C GLY A 441 17.62 13.31 -14.46
N GLU A 442 16.82 14.15 -15.10
CA GLU A 442 15.42 14.36 -14.76
C GLU A 442 14.57 13.20 -15.30
N SER A 443 13.86 12.51 -14.41
CA SER A 443 12.92 11.46 -14.78
C SER A 443 11.58 12.05 -15.23
N LYS A 444 11.10 11.62 -16.39
CA LYS A 444 9.72 11.81 -16.87
C LYS A 444 9.06 10.44 -16.87
N TYR A 445 8.02 10.29 -16.06
CA TYR A 445 7.37 9.00 -15.80
C TYR A 445 5.86 9.12 -16.05
N ASN A 446 5.29 8.11 -16.70
CA ASN A 446 3.85 8.01 -16.90
C ASN A 446 3.37 6.55 -16.87
N ARG A 447 2.07 6.39 -16.63
CA ARG A 447 1.38 5.10 -16.63
C ARG A 447 0.14 5.17 -17.51
N ILE A 448 0.15 4.39 -18.59
CA ILE A 448 -1.00 4.18 -19.46
C ILE A 448 -1.77 2.95 -18.97
N GLN A 449 -3.09 2.97 -19.09
CA GLN A 449 -3.93 1.82 -18.85
C GLN A 449 -5.03 1.72 -19.89
N ALA A 450 -5.34 0.49 -20.30
CA ALA A 450 -6.40 0.20 -21.26
C ALA A 450 -7.17 -1.07 -20.85
N VAL A 451 -8.40 -1.19 -21.34
CA VAL A 451 -9.25 -2.35 -21.06
C VAL A 451 -8.61 -3.61 -21.66
N ALA A 452 -8.65 -4.70 -20.90
CA ALA A 452 -8.21 -6.03 -21.36
C ALA A 452 -9.16 -7.11 -20.83
N ASN A 453 -9.64 -7.96 -21.72
CA ASN A 453 -10.42 -9.13 -21.34
C ASN A 453 -9.51 -10.27 -20.80
N GLY A 454 -10.12 -11.34 -20.29
CA GLY A 454 -9.39 -12.48 -19.72
C GLY A 454 -8.33 -13.06 -20.69
N PRO A 455 -8.67 -13.43 -21.94
CA PRO A 455 -7.69 -13.90 -22.94
C PRO A 455 -6.52 -12.94 -23.17
N GLN A 456 -6.77 -11.63 -23.26
CA GLN A 456 -5.72 -10.63 -23.41
C GLN A 456 -4.80 -10.56 -22.17
N LYS A 457 -5.39 -10.63 -20.97
CA LYS A 457 -4.62 -10.67 -19.72
C LYS A 457 -3.74 -11.93 -19.66
N ASP A 458 -4.23 -13.08 -20.13
CA ASP A 458 -3.46 -14.33 -20.14
C ASP A 458 -2.31 -14.31 -21.15
N VAL A 459 -2.48 -13.64 -22.29
CA VAL A 459 -1.40 -13.40 -23.24
C VAL A 459 -0.32 -12.50 -22.63
N LEU A 460 -0.71 -11.43 -21.95
CA LEU A 460 0.23 -10.51 -21.29
C LEU A 460 1.04 -11.21 -20.18
N LYS A 461 0.43 -12.11 -19.40
CA LYS A 461 1.15 -12.92 -18.40
C LYS A 461 2.21 -13.82 -19.02
N LYS A 462 2.03 -14.22 -20.27
CA LYS A 462 2.92 -15.12 -21.01
C LYS A 462 3.85 -14.37 -21.98
N LEU A 463 3.95 -13.04 -21.87
CA LEU A 463 4.90 -12.28 -22.67
C LEU A 463 6.30 -12.85 -22.51
N SER A 464 7.01 -12.97 -23.63
CA SER A 464 8.40 -13.44 -23.64
C SER A 464 9.30 -12.45 -24.39
N PRO A 465 10.62 -12.46 -24.11
CA PRO A 465 11.58 -11.59 -24.76
C PRO A 465 11.55 -11.68 -26.29
N GLU A 466 11.26 -12.87 -26.82
CA GLU A 466 11.24 -13.19 -28.27
C GLU A 466 10.06 -12.52 -28.99
N MET A 467 9.00 -12.14 -28.26
CA MET A 467 7.85 -11.44 -28.82
C MET A 467 8.17 -9.97 -29.15
N VAL A 468 9.30 -9.43 -28.66
CA VAL A 468 9.77 -8.08 -28.95
C VAL A 468 10.87 -8.16 -30.01
N ALA A 469 10.47 -8.03 -31.28
CA ALA A 469 11.40 -8.05 -32.40
C ALA A 469 12.22 -6.77 -32.56
N ALA A 470 11.76 -5.65 -31.95
CA ALA A 470 12.45 -4.36 -32.03
C ALA A 470 13.84 -4.41 -31.37
N GLU A 471 14.84 -3.83 -32.03
CA GLU A 471 16.21 -3.68 -31.52
C GLU A 471 16.42 -2.35 -30.80
N THR A 472 15.52 -1.41 -31.01
CA THR A 472 15.55 -0.06 -30.39
C THR A 472 14.20 0.25 -29.76
N LEU A 473 14.20 1.13 -28.76
CA LEU A 473 13.03 1.74 -28.14
C LEU A 473 13.25 3.25 -28.11
N ALA A 474 12.35 4.00 -28.75
CA ALA A 474 12.44 5.44 -28.94
C ALA A 474 13.83 5.92 -29.48
N GLY A 475 14.39 5.13 -30.39
CA GLY A 475 15.69 5.39 -31.02
C GLY A 475 16.91 4.96 -30.22
N ASP A 476 16.78 4.54 -28.95
CA ASP A 476 17.88 4.01 -28.14
C ASP A 476 17.96 2.48 -28.27
N PRO A 477 19.18 1.89 -28.32
CA PRO A 477 19.35 0.44 -28.33
C PRO A 477 18.73 -0.20 -27.08
N ILE A 478 18.01 -1.30 -27.27
CA ILE A 478 17.46 -2.10 -26.16
C ILE A 478 18.59 -2.83 -25.45
N THR A 479 18.71 -2.62 -24.14
CA THR A 479 19.71 -3.25 -23.28
C THR A 479 19.23 -4.53 -22.62
N ALA A 480 17.93 -4.65 -22.33
CA ALA A 480 17.34 -5.87 -21.76
C ALA A 480 15.85 -6.02 -22.10
N ARG A 481 15.41 -7.29 -22.12
CA ARG A 481 14.00 -7.70 -22.21
C ARG A 481 13.76 -8.71 -21.08
N LEU A 482 13.04 -8.29 -20.04
CA LEU A 482 12.94 -9.02 -18.78
C LEU A 482 11.52 -9.56 -18.57
N THR A 483 11.42 -10.84 -18.22
CA THR A 483 10.19 -11.51 -17.74
C THR A 483 10.34 -12.00 -16.30
N HIS A 484 11.55 -11.87 -15.75
CA HIS A 484 11.86 -12.17 -14.35
C HIS A 484 12.58 -10.96 -13.74
N ALA A 485 12.31 -10.69 -12.48
CA ALA A 485 12.91 -9.59 -11.76
C ALA A 485 14.39 -9.90 -11.45
N PRO A 486 15.32 -8.97 -11.74
CA PRO A 486 16.77 -9.21 -11.54
C PRO A 486 17.14 -9.49 -10.08
N GLY A 487 16.44 -8.87 -9.12
CA GLY A 487 16.80 -8.95 -7.69
C GLY A 487 16.50 -10.29 -7.04
N ASN A 488 15.47 -11.02 -7.49
CA ASN A 488 15.05 -12.27 -6.85
C ASN A 488 14.71 -13.40 -7.82
N GLY A 489 14.82 -13.19 -9.13
CA GLY A 489 14.50 -14.19 -10.15
C GLY A 489 13.01 -14.54 -10.28
N ALA A 490 12.12 -13.85 -9.58
CA ALA A 490 10.68 -14.14 -9.64
C ALA A 490 10.06 -13.60 -10.93
N ALA A 491 9.06 -14.32 -11.45
CA ALA A 491 8.33 -13.92 -12.64
C ALA A 491 7.58 -12.59 -12.40
N ILE A 492 7.70 -11.65 -13.35
CA ILE A 492 7.05 -10.33 -13.23
C ILE A 492 5.58 -10.34 -13.69
N GLY A 493 5.14 -11.43 -14.31
CA GLY A 493 3.79 -11.53 -14.86
C GLY A 493 3.52 -10.55 -16.01
N GLY A 494 4.54 -10.28 -16.82
CA GLY A 494 4.55 -9.34 -17.93
C GLY A 494 5.94 -9.22 -18.54
N LEU A 495 6.22 -8.10 -19.18
CA LEU A 495 7.51 -7.81 -19.80
C LEU A 495 7.99 -6.42 -19.45
N LYS A 496 9.29 -6.28 -19.16
CA LYS A 496 10.00 -4.99 -19.06
C LYS A 496 11.06 -4.91 -20.14
N VAL A 497 11.09 -3.81 -20.88
CA VAL A 497 12.11 -3.51 -21.91
C VAL A 497 12.86 -2.26 -21.48
N THR A 498 14.20 -2.31 -21.47
CA THR A 498 15.05 -1.24 -20.99
C THR A 498 16.00 -0.75 -22.06
N THR A 499 16.34 0.54 -22.00
CA THR A 499 17.44 1.19 -22.72
C THR A 499 18.27 1.98 -21.71
N GLU A 500 19.33 2.65 -22.16
CA GLU A 500 20.14 3.52 -21.31
C GLU A 500 19.34 4.72 -20.74
N ASN A 501 18.39 5.26 -21.54
CA ASN A 501 17.70 6.51 -21.19
C ASN A 501 16.19 6.35 -21.01
N GLY A 502 15.70 5.13 -20.98
CA GLY A 502 14.26 4.90 -20.76
C GLY A 502 13.90 3.42 -20.72
N TRP A 503 12.68 3.17 -20.34
CA TRP A 503 12.14 1.81 -20.28
C TRP A 503 10.60 1.83 -20.35
N PHE A 504 10.02 0.69 -20.68
CA PHE A 504 8.62 0.41 -20.38
C PHE A 504 8.45 -0.95 -19.73
N ALA A 505 7.35 -1.11 -18.98
CA ALA A 505 6.90 -2.40 -18.45
C ALA A 505 5.40 -2.56 -18.72
N ALA A 506 5.01 -3.68 -19.36
CA ALA A 506 3.61 -4.00 -19.66
C ALA A 506 3.18 -5.21 -18.83
N ARG A 507 2.04 -5.09 -18.12
CA ARG A 507 1.50 -6.17 -17.30
C ARG A 507 -0.02 -6.06 -17.15
N PRO A 508 -0.75 -7.20 -17.02
CA PRO A 508 -2.17 -7.18 -16.69
C PRO A 508 -2.39 -6.72 -15.25
N SER A 509 -3.56 -6.13 -14.98
CA SER A 509 -4.04 -5.95 -13.61
C SER A 509 -4.49 -7.29 -13.02
N GLY A 510 -4.15 -7.53 -11.76
CA GLY A 510 -4.61 -8.72 -11.03
C GLY A 510 -6.08 -8.64 -10.59
N THR A 511 -6.61 -7.41 -10.43
CA THR A 511 -7.92 -7.17 -9.82
C THR A 511 -8.92 -6.48 -10.74
N GLU A 512 -8.47 -5.90 -11.85
CA GLU A 512 -9.29 -5.12 -12.78
C GLU A 512 -9.17 -5.69 -14.20
N ASP A 513 -10.16 -5.47 -15.06
CA ASP A 513 -10.13 -5.86 -16.48
C ASP A 513 -9.40 -4.82 -17.34
N ILE A 514 -8.16 -4.57 -16.93
CA ILE A 514 -7.23 -3.65 -17.59
C ILE A 514 -5.83 -4.24 -17.64
N TYR A 515 -5.01 -3.67 -18.52
CA TYR A 515 -3.56 -3.76 -18.43
C TYR A 515 -2.93 -2.38 -18.22
N LYS A 516 -1.72 -2.39 -17.70
CA LYS A 516 -0.97 -1.18 -17.39
C LYS A 516 0.37 -1.22 -18.13
N ILE A 517 0.72 -0.10 -18.78
CA ILE A 517 2.06 0.14 -19.32
C ILE A 517 2.66 1.28 -18.52
N TYR A 518 3.77 1.00 -17.89
CA TYR A 518 4.58 1.98 -17.17
C TYR A 518 5.73 2.39 -18.09
N CYS A 519 5.98 3.68 -18.20
CA CYS A 519 7.02 4.24 -19.07
C CYS A 519 7.82 5.29 -18.33
N GLU A 520 9.12 5.35 -18.61
CA GLU A 520 10.02 6.37 -18.10
C GLU A 520 11.03 6.81 -19.16
N SER A 521 11.38 8.09 -19.14
CA SER A 521 12.40 8.69 -19.99
C SER A 521 13.28 9.67 -19.21
N PHE A 522 14.57 9.65 -19.50
CA PHE A 522 15.54 10.65 -19.03
C PHE A 522 15.94 11.66 -20.15
N LYS A 523 15.24 11.65 -21.29
CA LYS A 523 15.42 12.59 -22.41
C LYS A 523 14.25 13.56 -22.58
N GLY A 524 13.36 13.65 -21.58
CA GLY A 524 12.23 14.59 -21.56
C GLY A 524 10.93 14.02 -22.12
N GLU A 525 9.91 14.89 -22.20
CA GLU A 525 8.52 14.53 -22.50
C GLU A 525 8.32 13.93 -23.90
N GLU A 526 9.00 14.45 -24.92
CA GLU A 526 8.82 13.95 -26.29
C GLU A 526 9.36 12.53 -26.44
N HIS A 527 10.50 12.23 -25.80
CA HIS A 527 11.04 10.88 -25.77
C HIS A 527 10.15 9.93 -24.95
N LEU A 528 9.55 10.39 -23.84
CA LEU A 528 8.56 9.63 -23.09
C LEU A 528 7.36 9.26 -23.95
N LYS A 529 6.78 10.21 -24.68
CA LYS A 529 5.64 9.96 -25.59
C LYS A 529 5.98 8.95 -26.69
N GLN A 530 7.21 8.99 -27.19
CA GLN A 530 7.68 8.00 -28.17
C GLN A 530 7.77 6.61 -27.55
N ILE A 531 8.32 6.47 -26.33
CA ILE A 531 8.33 5.19 -25.58
C ILE A 531 6.90 4.68 -25.38
N GLU A 532 5.96 5.54 -24.98
CA GLU A 532 4.55 5.18 -24.78
C GLU A 532 3.91 4.63 -26.07
N ALA A 533 4.12 5.30 -27.19
CA ALA A 533 3.58 4.89 -28.48
C ALA A 533 4.16 3.54 -28.95
N GLU A 534 5.47 3.38 -28.87
CA GLU A 534 6.14 2.13 -29.27
C GLU A 534 5.79 0.97 -28.32
N ALA A 535 5.68 1.21 -27.00
CA ALA A 535 5.24 0.20 -26.03
C ALA A 535 3.80 -0.27 -26.32
N GLN A 536 2.89 0.67 -26.63
CA GLN A 536 1.51 0.34 -27.00
C GLN A 536 1.44 -0.46 -28.29
N GLU A 537 2.28 -0.12 -29.28
CA GLU A 537 2.37 -0.85 -30.54
C GLU A 537 2.86 -2.28 -30.33
N ILE A 538 3.90 -2.50 -29.50
CA ILE A 538 4.41 -3.83 -29.13
C ILE A 538 3.29 -4.67 -28.51
N VAL A 539 2.54 -4.12 -27.54
CA VAL A 539 1.42 -4.83 -26.90
C VAL A 539 0.33 -5.17 -27.92
N ASN A 540 -0.02 -4.26 -28.83
CA ASN A 540 -1.02 -4.51 -29.88
C ASN A 540 -0.57 -5.58 -30.86
N GLN A 541 0.71 -5.63 -31.23
CA GLN A 541 1.29 -6.69 -32.09
C GLN A 541 1.22 -8.05 -31.42
N VAL A 542 1.46 -8.13 -30.12
CA VAL A 542 1.34 -9.37 -29.34
C VAL A 542 -0.11 -9.86 -29.30
N PHE A 543 -1.08 -8.97 -29.12
CA PHE A 543 -2.50 -9.35 -29.19
C PHE A 543 -2.89 -9.83 -30.59
N ALA A 544 -2.50 -9.10 -31.64
CA ALA A 544 -2.77 -9.49 -33.01
C ALA A 544 -2.15 -10.87 -33.38
N ALA A 545 -0.92 -11.15 -32.93
CA ALA A 545 -0.26 -12.43 -33.11
C ALA A 545 -0.99 -13.57 -32.38
N ALA A 546 -1.68 -13.29 -31.30
CA ALA A 546 -2.53 -14.23 -30.56
C ALA A 546 -3.96 -14.36 -31.12
N GLY A 547 -4.30 -13.59 -32.17
CA GLY A 547 -5.65 -13.57 -32.77
C GLY A 547 -6.70 -12.81 -31.95
N LEU A 548 -6.26 -11.84 -31.13
CA LEU A 548 -7.11 -11.05 -30.21
C LEU A 548 -7.21 -9.58 -30.65
#